data_3549981c6a8abcd8b089902a9329bd9b
#
_entry.id   3549981c6a8abcd8b089902a9329bd9b
#
_cell.length_a   1.000
_cell.length_b   1.000
_cell.length_c   1.000
_cell.angle_alpha   90.00
_cell.angle_beta   90.00
_cell.angle_gamma   90.00
#
_symmetry.space_group_name_H-M   'P 1'
#
loop_
_entity.id
_entity.type
_entity.pdbx_description
1 polymer ?
#
loop_
_entity_poly.entity_id
_entity_poly.type
_entity_poly.pdbx_seq_one_letter_code
_entity_poly.pdbx_strand_id
1 'polypeptide(L)'
;MALIALAADKGSPGVTTSAVALAAVWPRRALYAECDPHGGDLVYRMPADHGATLDPNRGLVSLAVDARRGFDATVLPQHTQRLSGGLEILVGLGNADQAHGMAGLWGPLGRALDRFSDLPYGADVIADCGRIGPDSPTVELLAQSSLVLLVARTEAEYIAHVRDRANSLSARLHATQGSSVSIARPPIGVVLIAPPGKARQIAKQVGELLAATTHGAEVLGVIAQDPAGADALAGRSRGRVDKALLTRSARELAGAVAHRYGLIRPADGAQQAAPQPYQQPHPQQYQQPYAQPAAPIAPTAVHPAGTGETPAMPPNLTSVPHPNATSGQSQNPYTQTPPQNWTVV
;
A
#
# COMPACT_ATOMS: atom_id res chain seq x y z
N MET A 1 -6.72 17.99 5.46
CA MET A 1 -6.13 16.92 4.66
C MET A 1 -6.10 15.68 5.54
N ALA A 2 -5.97 14.47 5.01
CA ALA A 2 -6.23 13.29 5.81
C ALA A 2 -5.42 12.06 5.41
N LEU A 3 -5.06 11.24 6.40
CA LEU A 3 -4.66 9.85 6.23
C LEU A 3 -5.87 8.96 6.49
N ILE A 4 -6.32 8.21 5.49
CA ILE A 4 -7.44 7.27 5.58
C ILE A 4 -6.89 5.87 5.40
N ALA A 5 -7.00 5.04 6.42
CA ALA A 5 -6.49 3.67 6.37
C ALA A 5 -7.62 2.67 6.16
N LEU A 6 -7.45 1.78 5.19
CA LEU A 6 -8.36 0.67 4.91
C LEU A 6 -7.76 -0.63 5.42
N ALA A 7 -8.58 -1.45 6.06
CA ALA A 7 -8.18 -2.76 6.54
C ALA A 7 -9.36 -3.75 6.54
N ALA A 8 -9.07 -5.04 6.72
CA ALA A 8 -10.09 -6.05 6.99
C ALA A 8 -9.66 -6.97 8.13
N ASP A 9 -10.64 -7.59 8.79
CA ASP A 9 -10.37 -8.59 9.83
C ASP A 9 -10.07 -9.96 9.23
N LYS A 10 -10.91 -10.44 8.35
CA LYS A 10 -10.87 -11.82 7.83
C LYS A 10 -11.11 -11.90 6.34
N GLY A 11 -10.51 -12.92 5.73
CA GLY A 11 -10.65 -13.20 4.30
C GLY A 11 -9.95 -12.16 3.42
N SER A 12 -10.41 -12.07 2.20
CA SER A 12 -9.99 -11.06 1.23
C SER A 12 -11.23 -10.35 0.69
N PRO A 13 -11.87 -9.48 1.51
CA PRO A 13 -13.10 -8.83 1.11
C PRO A 13 -12.92 -7.82 -0.02
N GLY A 14 -11.68 -7.50 -0.40
CA GLY A 14 -11.33 -6.56 -1.45
C GLY A 14 -10.77 -5.23 -0.91
N VAL A 15 -9.98 -5.26 0.16
CA VAL A 15 -9.35 -4.05 0.74
C VAL A 15 -8.55 -3.31 -0.32
N THR A 16 -7.59 -3.96 -0.98
CA THR A 16 -6.75 -3.38 -2.03
C THR A 16 -7.60 -2.80 -3.18
N THR A 17 -8.57 -3.57 -3.66
CA THR A 17 -9.47 -3.11 -4.73
C THR A 17 -10.25 -1.86 -4.31
N SER A 18 -10.76 -1.85 -3.07
CA SER A 18 -11.50 -0.71 -2.52
C SER A 18 -10.61 0.51 -2.34
N ALA A 19 -9.40 0.32 -1.81
CA ALA A 19 -8.45 1.40 -1.56
C ALA A 19 -7.98 2.05 -2.88
N VAL A 20 -7.62 1.24 -3.90
CA VAL A 20 -7.27 1.75 -5.23
C VAL A 20 -8.45 2.47 -5.87
N ALA A 21 -9.67 1.89 -5.79
CA ALA A 21 -10.87 2.53 -6.34
C ALA A 21 -11.17 3.88 -5.66
N LEU A 22 -11.07 3.95 -4.33
CA LEU A 22 -11.25 5.18 -3.57
C LEU A 22 -10.20 6.23 -3.93
N ALA A 23 -8.92 5.85 -3.98
CA ALA A 23 -7.83 6.76 -4.33
C ALA A 23 -8.00 7.32 -5.74
N ALA A 24 -8.39 6.47 -6.71
CA ALA A 24 -8.59 6.87 -8.11
C ALA A 24 -9.76 7.85 -8.32
N VAL A 25 -10.75 7.85 -7.42
CA VAL A 25 -11.94 8.73 -7.51
C VAL A 25 -12.02 9.74 -6.38
N TRP A 26 -10.97 9.85 -5.58
CA TRP A 26 -10.94 10.77 -4.45
C TRP A 26 -11.14 12.20 -4.93
N PRO A 27 -11.97 13.02 -4.24
CA PRO A 27 -12.34 14.35 -4.74
C PRO A 27 -11.22 15.39 -4.71
N ARG A 28 -10.09 15.04 -4.13
CA ARG A 28 -8.86 15.85 -4.06
C ARG A 28 -7.67 15.03 -4.57
N ARG A 29 -6.49 15.64 -4.64
CA ARG A 29 -5.27 14.88 -4.93
C ARG A 29 -5.10 13.77 -3.90
N ALA A 30 -4.86 12.56 -4.36
CA ALA A 30 -4.67 11.39 -3.52
C ALA A 30 -3.34 10.69 -3.80
N LEU A 31 -2.71 10.20 -2.73
CA LEU A 31 -1.63 9.22 -2.78
C LEU A 31 -2.20 7.88 -2.28
N TYR A 32 -2.11 6.85 -3.11
CA TYR A 32 -2.37 5.49 -2.65
C TYR A 32 -1.09 4.92 -2.02
N ALA A 33 -1.17 4.42 -0.78
CA ALA A 33 -0.06 3.81 -0.08
C ALA A 33 -0.34 2.32 0.19
N GLU A 34 0.47 1.44 -0.39
CA GLU A 34 0.36 0.00 -0.20
C GLU A 34 1.11 -0.41 1.08
N CYS A 35 0.37 -0.52 2.19
CA CYS A 35 0.89 -0.72 3.53
C CYS A 35 0.55 -2.11 4.11
N ASP A 36 0.21 -3.11 3.26
CA ASP A 36 -0.02 -4.48 3.72
C ASP A 36 1.32 -5.13 4.12
N PRO A 37 1.47 -5.57 5.39
CA PRO A 37 2.69 -6.23 5.84
C PRO A 37 2.89 -7.62 5.22
N HIS A 38 1.88 -8.19 4.57
CA HIS A 38 1.99 -9.48 3.89
C HIS A 38 2.52 -9.35 2.46
N GLY A 39 2.71 -8.13 1.98
CA GLY A 39 3.18 -7.82 0.64
C GLY A 39 2.09 -7.27 -0.27
N GLY A 40 2.52 -6.45 -1.21
CA GLY A 40 1.67 -5.82 -2.21
C GLY A 40 1.78 -6.49 -3.56
N ASP A 41 0.71 -6.42 -4.34
CA ASP A 41 0.63 -7.04 -5.67
C ASP A 41 0.61 -6.03 -6.81
N LEU A 42 0.51 -4.74 -6.53
CA LEU A 42 0.28 -3.75 -7.59
C LEU A 42 1.45 -3.62 -8.54
N VAL A 43 2.66 -3.86 -8.06
CA VAL A 43 3.89 -3.88 -8.88
C VAL A 43 3.81 -4.91 -10.01
N TYR A 44 3.05 -6.01 -9.82
CA TYR A 44 2.89 -7.08 -10.81
C TYR A 44 1.69 -6.89 -11.73
N ARG A 45 0.74 -6.02 -11.37
CA ARG A 45 -0.56 -5.90 -12.03
C ARG A 45 -0.78 -4.57 -12.74
N MET A 46 -0.21 -3.49 -12.20
CA MET A 46 -0.50 -2.15 -12.67
C MET A 46 0.69 -1.59 -13.45
N PRO A 47 0.48 -1.11 -14.68
CA PRO A 47 1.53 -0.42 -15.40
C PRO A 47 1.80 0.94 -14.76
N ALA A 48 3.07 1.31 -14.71
CA ALA A 48 3.50 2.66 -14.42
C ALA A 48 3.11 3.62 -15.56
N ASP A 49 3.32 4.90 -15.35
CA ASP A 49 3.12 5.93 -16.38
C ASP A 49 3.93 5.59 -17.64
N HIS A 50 3.39 5.96 -18.81
CA HIS A 50 3.97 5.63 -20.12
C HIS A 50 4.14 4.13 -20.43
N GLY A 51 3.42 3.24 -19.72
CA GLY A 51 3.43 1.80 -19.97
C GLY A 51 4.68 1.07 -19.45
N ALA A 52 5.53 1.75 -18.66
CA ALA A 52 6.63 1.10 -17.95
C ALA A 52 6.10 0.18 -16.84
N THR A 53 6.98 -0.66 -16.28
CA THR A 53 6.69 -1.41 -15.05
C THR A 53 7.00 -0.55 -13.82
N LEU A 54 6.27 -0.77 -12.73
CA LEU A 54 6.62 -0.19 -11.44
C LEU A 54 7.94 -0.82 -10.94
N ASP A 55 8.76 0.00 -10.30
CA ASP A 55 9.99 -0.46 -9.64
C ASP A 55 9.66 -0.97 -8.22
N PRO A 56 9.84 -2.27 -7.94
CA PRO A 56 9.56 -2.83 -6.62
C PRO A 56 10.49 -2.30 -5.51
N ASN A 57 11.65 -1.75 -5.89
CA ASN A 57 12.61 -1.20 -4.93
C ASN A 57 12.34 0.28 -4.59
N ARG A 58 11.47 0.95 -5.35
CA ARG A 58 11.07 2.33 -5.10
C ARG A 58 9.66 2.37 -4.49
N GLY A 59 9.60 2.54 -3.18
CA GLY A 59 8.38 2.50 -2.39
C GLY A 59 8.71 2.39 -0.91
N LEU A 60 7.96 1.58 -0.17
CA LEU A 60 8.22 1.33 1.25
C LEU A 60 9.64 0.79 1.51
N VAL A 61 10.19 -0.02 0.60
CA VAL A 61 11.53 -0.58 0.74
C VAL A 61 12.57 0.54 0.75
N SER A 62 12.58 1.42 -0.24
CA SER A 62 13.52 2.56 -0.30
C SER A 62 13.27 3.57 0.82
N LEU A 63 12.00 3.80 1.17
CA LEU A 63 11.62 4.69 2.26
C LEU A 63 12.12 4.17 3.62
N ALA A 64 12.07 2.85 3.87
CA ALA A 64 12.58 2.23 5.09
C ALA A 64 14.11 2.38 5.22
N VAL A 65 14.85 2.40 4.12
CA VAL A 65 16.29 2.65 4.12
C VAL A 65 16.58 4.08 4.57
N ASP A 66 15.84 5.04 4.02
CA ASP A 66 16.02 6.46 4.38
C ASP A 66 15.50 6.79 5.77
N ALA A 67 14.52 6.03 6.26
CA ALA A 67 13.97 6.16 7.61
C ALA A 67 14.99 5.99 8.74
N ARG A 68 16.11 5.30 8.47
CA ARG A 68 17.24 5.21 9.42
C ARG A 68 17.88 6.57 9.71
N ARG A 69 17.64 7.56 8.86
CA ARG A 69 18.08 8.96 9.02
C ARG A 69 17.00 9.87 9.60
N GLY A 70 15.83 9.32 9.88
CA GLY A 70 14.62 10.02 10.32
C GLY A 70 13.52 10.01 9.26
N PHE A 71 12.28 9.78 9.70
CA PHE A 71 11.10 9.87 8.84
C PHE A 71 10.66 11.34 8.72
N ASP A 72 10.77 11.89 7.52
CA ASP A 72 10.19 13.19 7.18
C ASP A 72 9.18 13.04 6.02
N ALA A 73 8.03 13.70 6.16
CA ALA A 73 7.02 13.70 5.12
C ALA A 73 7.51 14.30 3.78
N THR A 74 8.51 15.18 3.82
CA THR A 74 9.06 15.85 2.63
C THR A 74 9.83 14.91 1.70
N VAL A 75 10.28 13.74 2.19
CA VAL A 75 10.99 12.76 1.34
C VAL A 75 10.04 11.82 0.59
N LEU A 76 8.76 11.73 1.01
CA LEU A 76 7.79 10.81 0.40
C LEU A 76 7.72 10.90 -1.14
N PRO A 77 7.72 12.09 -1.78
CA PRO A 77 7.68 12.18 -3.24
C PRO A 77 8.82 11.46 -3.96
N GLN A 78 9.98 11.31 -3.32
CA GLN A 78 11.13 10.62 -3.91
C GLN A 78 10.91 9.11 -4.01
N HIS A 79 10.01 8.56 -3.17
CA HIS A 79 9.67 7.14 -3.09
C HIS A 79 8.35 6.79 -3.78
N THR A 80 7.59 7.79 -4.25
CA THR A 80 6.35 7.56 -4.98
C THR A 80 6.59 7.33 -6.46
N GLN A 81 5.68 6.60 -7.07
CA GLN A 81 5.61 6.35 -8.50
C GLN A 81 4.23 6.75 -9.01
N ARG A 82 4.04 6.79 -10.32
CA ARG A 82 2.77 7.12 -10.93
C ARG A 82 2.26 5.95 -11.76
N LEU A 83 1.01 5.57 -11.53
CA LEU A 83 0.31 4.59 -12.35
C LEU A 83 -0.12 5.18 -13.69
N SER A 84 -0.26 4.34 -14.69
CA SER A 84 -0.97 4.69 -15.92
C SER A 84 -2.38 5.17 -15.56
N GLY A 85 -2.71 6.40 -15.95
CA GLY A 85 -3.93 7.07 -15.49
C GLY A 85 -3.72 8.13 -14.41
N GLY A 86 -2.48 8.31 -13.94
CA GLY A 86 -2.06 9.48 -13.17
C GLY A 86 -2.14 9.35 -11.65
N LEU A 87 -2.67 8.24 -11.10
CA LEU A 87 -2.68 8.04 -9.65
C LEU A 87 -1.25 7.84 -9.11
N GLU A 88 -0.90 8.61 -8.09
CA GLU A 88 0.37 8.44 -7.37
C GLU A 88 0.28 7.28 -6.40
N ILE A 89 1.36 6.48 -6.33
CA ILE A 89 1.44 5.28 -5.51
C ILE A 89 2.75 5.23 -4.74
N LEU A 90 2.67 4.88 -3.47
CA LEU A 90 3.78 4.36 -2.67
C LEU A 90 3.70 2.84 -2.71
N VAL A 91 4.56 2.22 -3.51
CA VAL A 91 4.62 0.75 -3.67
C VAL A 91 4.95 0.09 -2.35
N GLY A 92 4.27 -1.00 -2.03
CA GLY A 92 4.40 -1.75 -0.81
C GLY A 92 5.64 -2.65 -0.74
N LEU A 93 5.60 -3.56 0.22
CA LEU A 93 6.59 -4.61 0.38
C LEU A 93 6.32 -5.71 -0.67
N GLY A 94 7.37 -6.37 -1.16
CA GLY A 94 7.24 -7.46 -2.11
C GLY A 94 6.77 -8.79 -1.47
N ASN A 95 7.00 -8.95 -0.16
CA ASN A 95 6.60 -10.13 0.61
C ASN A 95 6.60 -9.85 2.12
N ALA A 96 6.06 -10.80 2.90
CA ALA A 96 5.98 -10.70 4.35
C ALA A 96 7.34 -10.67 5.07
N ASP A 97 8.40 -11.25 4.48
CA ASP A 97 9.72 -11.28 5.10
C ASP A 97 10.31 -9.86 5.21
N GLN A 98 10.01 -9.00 4.24
CA GLN A 98 10.45 -7.61 4.27
C GLN A 98 9.78 -6.79 5.39
N ALA A 99 8.63 -7.25 5.90
CA ALA A 99 7.94 -6.59 7.01
C ALA A 99 8.76 -6.59 8.31
N HIS A 100 9.66 -7.54 8.49
CA HIS A 100 10.59 -7.53 9.62
C HIS A 100 11.53 -6.32 9.59
N GLY A 101 11.92 -5.87 8.37
CA GLY A 101 12.71 -4.64 8.19
C GLY A 101 11.96 -3.36 8.53
N MET A 102 10.62 -3.43 8.61
CA MET A 102 9.74 -2.34 8.98
C MET A 102 9.41 -2.30 10.49
N ALA A 103 9.97 -3.21 11.29
CA ALA A 103 9.70 -3.24 12.73
C ALA A 103 10.02 -1.88 13.38
N GLY A 104 9.06 -1.34 14.14
CA GLY A 104 9.16 -0.01 14.77
C GLY A 104 9.02 1.18 13.79
N LEU A 105 8.85 0.96 12.49
CA LEU A 105 8.71 2.03 11.49
C LEU A 105 7.25 2.34 11.14
N TRP A 106 6.29 1.46 11.46
CA TRP A 106 4.88 1.64 11.09
C TRP A 106 4.23 2.89 11.70
N GLY A 107 4.51 3.18 12.96
CA GLY A 107 4.06 4.40 13.62
C GLY A 107 4.68 5.67 13.02
N PRO A 108 6.02 5.76 12.89
CA PRO A 108 6.69 6.82 12.15
C PRO A 108 6.17 7.02 10.73
N LEU A 109 5.95 5.94 9.98
CA LEU A 109 5.36 5.98 8.64
C LEU A 109 3.97 6.62 8.67
N GLY A 110 3.09 6.16 9.59
CA GLY A 110 1.76 6.74 9.74
C GLY A 110 1.80 8.25 9.99
N ARG A 111 2.70 8.71 10.87
CA ARG A 111 2.89 10.16 11.11
C ARG A 111 3.39 10.90 9.87
N ALA A 112 4.30 10.31 9.10
CA ALA A 112 4.80 10.93 7.88
C ALA A 112 3.70 11.02 6.81
N LEU A 113 2.89 9.98 6.64
CA LEU A 113 1.76 9.95 5.70
C LEU A 113 0.68 10.98 6.10
N ASP A 114 0.39 11.12 7.40
CA ASP A 114 -0.55 12.12 7.90
C ASP A 114 -0.03 13.53 7.64
N ARG A 115 1.22 13.83 8.01
CA ARG A 115 1.86 15.12 7.77
C ARG A 115 2.04 15.45 6.29
N PHE A 116 2.22 14.44 5.44
CA PHE A 116 2.33 14.65 3.99
C PHE A 116 1.12 15.38 3.44
N SER A 117 -0.04 15.08 3.99
CA SER A 117 -1.27 15.74 3.58
C SER A 117 -1.26 17.25 3.84
N ASP A 118 -0.49 17.75 4.80
CA ASP A 118 -0.43 19.17 5.17
C ASP A 118 0.59 19.98 4.36
N LEU A 119 1.44 19.31 3.58
CA LEU A 119 2.43 20.00 2.75
C LEU A 119 1.76 20.74 1.59
N PRO A 120 2.35 21.85 1.09
CA PRO A 120 1.78 22.62 -0.04
C PRO A 120 1.57 21.79 -1.31
N TYR A 121 2.40 20.77 -1.52
CA TYR A 121 2.33 19.81 -2.63
C TYR A 121 1.77 18.46 -2.19
N GLY A 122 1.21 18.39 -0.99
CA GLY A 122 0.70 17.17 -0.40
C GLY A 122 -0.57 16.64 -1.05
N ALA A 123 -1.00 15.48 -0.59
CA ALA A 123 -2.20 14.80 -1.03
C ALA A 123 -2.86 14.11 0.16
N ASP A 124 -4.17 13.87 0.08
CA ASP A 124 -4.80 12.93 1.00
C ASP A 124 -4.22 11.54 0.76
N VAL A 125 -3.97 10.79 1.82
CA VAL A 125 -3.37 9.46 1.70
C VAL A 125 -4.43 8.39 1.94
N ILE A 126 -4.57 7.48 1.00
CA ILE A 126 -5.41 6.28 1.12
C ILE A 126 -4.46 5.09 1.33
N ALA A 127 -4.35 4.63 2.58
CA ALA A 127 -3.45 3.55 2.95
C ALA A 127 -4.18 2.20 2.94
N ASP A 128 -3.69 1.26 2.15
CA ASP A 128 -4.12 -0.14 2.17
C ASP A 128 -3.30 -0.92 3.20
N CYS A 129 -3.90 -1.23 4.33
CA CYS A 129 -3.27 -1.97 5.41
C CYS A 129 -3.56 -3.49 5.35
N GLY A 130 -4.22 -3.95 4.29
CA GLY A 130 -4.54 -5.36 4.08
C GLY A 130 -5.37 -5.97 5.20
N ARG A 131 -5.04 -7.19 5.59
CA ARG A 131 -5.70 -7.88 6.69
C ARG A 131 -4.97 -7.60 8.00
N ILE A 132 -5.74 -7.21 9.02
CA ILE A 132 -5.21 -6.93 10.36
C ILE A 132 -5.66 -7.98 11.38
N GLY A 133 -4.70 -8.45 12.17
CA GLY A 133 -4.90 -9.33 13.31
C GLY A 133 -4.62 -8.63 14.64
N PRO A 134 -4.69 -9.37 15.76
CA PRO A 134 -4.34 -8.81 17.07
C PRO A 134 -2.93 -8.23 17.13
N ASP A 135 -1.97 -8.86 16.47
CA ASP A 135 -0.56 -8.51 16.51
C ASP A 135 -0.07 -7.83 15.21
N SER A 136 -1.00 -7.36 14.38
CA SER A 136 -0.63 -6.68 13.14
C SER A 136 0.16 -5.41 13.44
N PRO A 137 1.37 -5.25 12.88
CA PRO A 137 2.21 -4.08 13.13
C PRO A 137 1.61 -2.80 12.55
N THR A 138 0.75 -2.91 11.54
CA THR A 138 0.06 -1.75 10.92
C THR A 138 -0.95 -1.08 11.86
N VAL A 139 -1.29 -1.67 13.00
CA VAL A 139 -2.13 -1.01 14.01
C VAL A 139 -1.47 0.29 14.51
N GLU A 140 -0.13 0.37 14.53
CA GLU A 140 0.59 1.61 14.84
C GLU A 140 0.34 2.71 13.79
N LEU A 141 0.23 2.33 12.51
CA LEU A 141 -0.14 3.25 11.42
C LEU A 141 -1.61 3.66 11.55
N LEU A 142 -2.52 2.70 11.84
CA LEU A 142 -3.94 3.00 12.04
C LEU A 142 -4.14 4.04 13.15
N ALA A 143 -3.34 4.00 14.21
CA ALA A 143 -3.40 4.96 15.31
C ALA A 143 -3.07 6.40 14.91
N GLN A 144 -2.40 6.61 13.78
CA GLN A 144 -2.05 7.92 13.23
C GLN A 144 -3.06 8.40 12.17
N SER A 145 -4.04 7.57 11.82
CA SER A 145 -4.99 7.89 10.75
C SER A 145 -6.05 8.88 11.21
N SER A 146 -6.53 9.69 10.29
CA SER A 146 -7.70 10.56 10.49
C SER A 146 -9.02 9.76 10.48
N LEU A 147 -9.02 8.60 9.80
CA LEU A 147 -10.16 7.69 9.69
C LEU A 147 -9.65 6.27 9.40
N VAL A 148 -10.22 5.29 10.08
CA VAL A 148 -10.02 3.87 9.78
C VAL A 148 -11.27 3.30 9.13
N LEU A 149 -11.14 2.67 7.97
CA LEU A 149 -12.21 2.00 7.24
C LEU A 149 -12.01 0.48 7.28
N LEU A 150 -12.92 -0.22 7.94
CA LEU A 150 -12.97 -1.68 7.95
C LEU A 150 -13.82 -2.17 6.78
N VAL A 151 -13.21 -2.88 5.86
CA VAL A 151 -13.88 -3.47 4.69
C VAL A 151 -14.40 -4.85 5.03
N ALA A 152 -15.67 -5.12 4.78
CA ALA A 152 -16.30 -6.41 5.03
C ALA A 152 -17.27 -6.78 3.90
N ARG A 153 -17.45 -8.08 3.68
CA ARG A 153 -18.55 -8.60 2.89
C ARG A 153 -19.82 -8.65 3.76
N THR A 154 -20.94 -9.03 3.16
CA THR A 154 -22.27 -8.95 3.78
C THR A 154 -22.77 -10.25 4.38
N GLU A 155 -22.03 -11.34 4.26
CA GLU A 155 -22.34 -12.62 4.89
C GLU A 155 -22.18 -12.52 6.42
N ALA A 156 -22.98 -13.28 7.16
CA ALA A 156 -23.10 -13.15 8.61
C ALA A 156 -21.77 -13.29 9.36
N GLU A 157 -20.90 -14.18 8.90
CA GLU A 157 -19.57 -14.39 9.48
C GLU A 157 -18.66 -13.17 9.31
N TYR A 158 -18.70 -12.47 8.15
CA TYR A 158 -17.93 -11.26 7.95
C TYR A 158 -18.44 -10.10 8.80
N ILE A 159 -19.76 -10.01 8.98
CA ILE A 159 -20.37 -8.99 9.83
C ILE A 159 -20.02 -9.23 11.30
N ALA A 160 -20.04 -10.48 11.77
CA ALA A 160 -19.62 -10.83 13.12
C ALA A 160 -18.14 -10.45 13.34
N HIS A 161 -17.27 -10.82 12.39
CA HIS A 161 -15.84 -10.51 12.48
C HIS A 161 -15.54 -9.01 12.44
N VAL A 162 -16.18 -8.25 11.56
CA VAL A 162 -15.94 -6.79 11.50
C VAL A 162 -16.44 -6.10 12.76
N ARG A 163 -17.55 -6.54 13.35
CA ARG A 163 -18.05 -6.05 14.64
C ARG A 163 -17.00 -6.25 15.75
N ASP A 164 -16.51 -7.49 15.88
CA ASP A 164 -15.55 -7.85 16.93
C ASP A 164 -14.22 -7.13 16.73
N ARG A 165 -13.80 -6.96 15.47
CA ARG A 165 -12.60 -6.19 15.12
C ARG A 165 -12.78 -4.70 15.44
N ALA A 166 -13.92 -4.11 15.13
CA ALA A 166 -14.21 -2.71 15.44
C ALA A 166 -14.12 -2.46 16.95
N ASN A 167 -14.70 -3.34 17.76
CA ASN A 167 -14.62 -3.25 19.23
C ASN A 167 -13.17 -3.38 19.73
N SER A 168 -12.44 -4.38 19.24
CA SER A 168 -11.03 -4.61 19.62
C SER A 168 -10.14 -3.43 19.24
N LEU A 169 -10.30 -2.90 18.02
CA LEU A 169 -9.56 -1.71 17.58
C LEU A 169 -9.94 -0.47 18.38
N SER A 170 -11.22 -0.24 18.63
CA SER A 170 -11.69 0.87 19.46
C SER A 170 -11.02 0.81 20.84
N ALA A 171 -11.01 -0.36 21.47
CA ALA A 171 -10.33 -0.52 22.75
C ALA A 171 -8.84 -0.21 22.68
N ARG A 172 -8.13 -0.72 21.66
CA ARG A 172 -6.67 -0.52 21.51
C ARG A 172 -6.29 0.91 21.15
N LEU A 173 -6.96 1.49 20.16
CA LEU A 173 -6.68 2.86 19.71
C LEU A 173 -7.08 3.90 20.74
N HIS A 174 -8.00 3.54 21.65
CA HIS A 174 -8.52 4.43 22.68
C HIS A 174 -7.95 4.16 24.09
N ALA A 175 -7.22 3.05 24.29
CA ALA A 175 -6.67 2.68 25.60
C ALA A 175 -5.45 3.51 26.04
N THR A 176 -4.80 4.23 25.15
CA THR A 176 -3.60 5.04 25.44
C THR A 176 -3.98 6.35 26.15
N GLN A 177 -4.67 6.23 27.30
CA GLN A 177 -4.95 7.34 28.19
C GLN A 177 -3.82 7.48 29.22
N GLY A 178 -2.81 8.26 28.91
CA GLY A 178 -1.73 8.55 29.83
C GLY A 178 -0.93 9.80 29.52
N SER A 179 -1.05 10.35 28.32
CA SER A 179 -0.39 11.60 27.97
C SER A 179 -1.43 12.73 27.88
N SER A 180 -1.09 13.86 28.46
CA SER A 180 -1.88 15.10 28.50
C SER A 180 -2.11 15.78 27.14
N VAL A 181 -1.74 15.12 26.05
CA VAL A 181 -2.01 15.57 24.68
C VAL A 181 -3.21 14.78 24.17
N SER A 182 -4.32 15.45 23.99
CA SER A 182 -5.53 14.94 23.35
C SER A 182 -5.23 14.66 21.87
N ILE A 183 -4.66 13.49 21.57
CA ILE A 183 -4.58 13.02 20.19
C ILE A 183 -6.00 12.63 19.81
N ALA A 184 -6.55 13.27 18.79
CA ALA A 184 -7.86 12.95 18.25
C ALA A 184 -7.87 11.46 17.85
N ARG A 185 -8.80 10.71 18.42
CA ARG A 185 -8.92 9.27 18.17
C ARG A 185 -9.46 9.03 16.76
N PRO A 186 -8.85 8.18 15.93
CA PRO A 186 -9.41 7.91 14.62
C PRO A 186 -10.80 7.28 14.75
N PRO A 187 -11.83 7.85 14.13
CA PRO A 187 -13.12 7.19 14.03
C PRO A 187 -12.97 5.90 13.20
N ILE A 188 -13.81 4.90 13.51
CA ILE A 188 -13.84 3.64 12.79
C ILE A 188 -15.12 3.57 11.97
N GLY A 189 -14.98 3.52 10.66
CA GLY A 189 -16.07 3.30 9.73
C GLY A 189 -16.05 1.89 9.15
N VAL A 190 -17.20 1.38 8.74
CA VAL A 190 -17.33 0.12 8.03
C VAL A 190 -17.77 0.39 6.60
N VAL A 191 -17.07 -0.23 5.66
CA VAL A 191 -17.40 -0.22 4.23
C VAL A 191 -17.81 -1.63 3.83
N LEU A 192 -19.02 -1.78 3.32
CA LEU A 192 -19.56 -3.07 2.91
C LEU A 192 -19.34 -3.32 1.42
N ILE A 193 -18.94 -4.51 1.07
CA ILE A 193 -18.92 -4.99 -0.32
C ILE A 193 -20.21 -5.77 -0.54
N ALA A 194 -21.16 -5.18 -1.27
CA ALA A 194 -22.50 -5.74 -1.41
C ALA A 194 -23.00 -5.80 -2.86
N PRO A 195 -23.88 -6.74 -3.19
CA PRO A 195 -24.59 -6.74 -4.46
C PRO A 195 -25.36 -5.42 -4.67
N PRO A 196 -25.29 -4.77 -5.84
CA PRO A 196 -25.84 -3.43 -6.06
C PRO A 196 -27.32 -3.30 -5.72
N GLY A 197 -28.13 -4.30 -6.08
CA GLY A 197 -29.60 -4.29 -5.88
C GLY A 197 -30.06 -4.33 -4.44
N LYS A 198 -29.19 -4.74 -3.49
CA LYS A 198 -29.53 -4.88 -2.05
C LYS A 198 -28.73 -3.96 -1.15
N ALA A 199 -27.85 -3.16 -1.70
CA ALA A 199 -26.84 -2.37 -0.99
C ALA A 199 -27.45 -1.51 0.15
N ARG A 200 -28.50 -0.73 -0.14
CA ARG A 200 -29.14 0.16 0.84
C ARG A 200 -29.79 -0.60 2.00
N GLN A 201 -30.51 -1.69 1.69
CA GLN A 201 -31.17 -2.50 2.72
C GLN A 201 -30.16 -3.13 3.65
N ILE A 202 -29.12 -3.75 3.09
CA ILE A 202 -28.06 -4.40 3.87
C ILE A 202 -27.30 -3.36 4.71
N ALA A 203 -26.93 -2.21 4.14
CA ALA A 203 -26.25 -1.15 4.87
C ALA A 203 -27.07 -0.67 6.09
N LYS A 204 -28.39 -0.54 5.94
CA LYS A 204 -29.29 -0.19 7.04
C LYS A 204 -29.27 -1.25 8.14
N GLN A 205 -29.50 -2.53 7.78
CA GLN A 205 -29.55 -3.64 8.74
C GLN A 205 -28.23 -3.82 9.49
N VAL A 206 -27.09 -3.76 8.78
CA VAL A 206 -25.78 -3.86 9.40
C VAL A 206 -25.50 -2.62 10.25
N GLY A 207 -25.91 -1.45 9.81
CA GLY A 207 -25.78 -0.20 10.58
C GLY A 207 -26.52 -0.26 11.91
N GLU A 208 -27.75 -0.76 11.93
CA GLU A 208 -28.55 -0.97 13.14
C GLU A 208 -27.86 -1.97 14.09
N LEU A 209 -27.33 -3.09 13.55
CA LEU A 209 -26.59 -4.08 14.34
C LEU A 209 -25.33 -3.47 14.96
N LEU A 210 -24.51 -2.75 14.18
CA LEU A 210 -23.28 -2.13 14.67
C LEU A 210 -23.58 -1.06 15.72
N ALA A 211 -24.59 -0.24 15.52
CA ALA A 211 -25.00 0.78 16.49
C ALA A 211 -25.40 0.17 17.84
N ALA A 212 -25.99 -1.02 17.83
CA ALA A 212 -26.39 -1.75 19.05
C ALA A 212 -25.23 -2.52 19.72
N THR A 213 -24.15 -2.84 18.99
CA THR A 213 -23.14 -3.82 19.44
C THR A 213 -21.70 -3.32 19.42
N THR A 214 -21.44 -2.11 18.92
CA THR A 214 -20.10 -1.53 18.84
C THR A 214 -20.00 -0.19 19.55
N HIS A 215 -18.77 0.16 19.93
CA HIS A 215 -18.45 1.46 20.54
C HIS A 215 -18.00 2.45 19.44
N GLY A 216 -18.98 3.01 18.72
CA GLY A 216 -18.76 4.10 17.77
C GLY A 216 -18.40 3.70 16.36
N ALA A 217 -18.44 2.40 16.00
CA ALA A 217 -18.30 2.00 14.61
C ALA A 217 -19.65 2.11 13.87
N GLU A 218 -19.60 2.62 12.63
CA GLU A 218 -20.79 2.82 11.81
C GLU A 218 -20.55 2.44 10.35
N VAL A 219 -21.62 2.08 9.63
CA VAL A 219 -21.53 1.87 8.18
C VAL A 219 -21.46 3.22 7.48
N LEU A 220 -20.33 3.51 6.86
CA LEU A 220 -20.12 4.76 6.10
C LEU A 220 -20.59 4.65 4.65
N GLY A 221 -20.69 3.44 4.11
CA GLY A 221 -21.20 3.23 2.77
C GLY A 221 -20.95 1.83 2.23
N VAL A 222 -21.23 1.69 0.96
CA VAL A 222 -21.16 0.41 0.25
C VAL A 222 -20.35 0.60 -1.04
N ILE A 223 -19.45 -0.32 -1.30
CA ILE A 223 -18.81 -0.50 -2.60
C ILE A 223 -19.51 -1.68 -3.28
N ALA A 224 -19.91 -1.50 -4.54
CA ALA A 224 -20.60 -2.52 -5.29
C ALA A 224 -19.72 -3.77 -5.50
N GLN A 225 -20.26 -4.93 -5.26
CA GLN A 225 -19.66 -6.20 -5.67
C GLN A 225 -19.72 -6.29 -7.20
N ASP A 226 -18.61 -5.96 -7.85
CA ASP A 226 -18.47 -5.88 -9.31
C ASP A 226 -17.15 -6.56 -9.73
N PRO A 227 -17.15 -7.90 -9.92
CA PRO A 227 -15.95 -8.64 -10.31
C PRO A 227 -15.35 -8.13 -11.62
N ALA A 228 -16.18 -7.79 -12.61
CA ALA A 228 -15.70 -7.30 -13.90
C ALA A 228 -15.02 -5.92 -13.76
N GLY A 229 -15.62 -5.02 -12.97
CA GLY A 229 -15.01 -3.74 -12.63
C GLY A 229 -13.72 -3.88 -11.82
N ALA A 230 -13.65 -4.84 -10.91
CA ALA A 230 -12.44 -5.14 -10.15
C ALA A 230 -11.30 -5.69 -11.04
N ASP A 231 -11.63 -6.56 -12.01
CA ASP A 231 -10.66 -7.07 -12.98
C ASP A 231 -10.15 -5.98 -13.93
N ALA A 232 -11.04 -5.08 -14.35
CA ALA A 232 -10.66 -3.93 -15.16
C ALA A 232 -9.76 -2.97 -14.38
N LEU A 233 -10.11 -2.66 -13.12
CA LEU A 233 -9.31 -1.81 -12.24
C LEU A 233 -7.93 -2.42 -11.95
N ALA A 234 -7.85 -3.73 -11.82
CA ALA A 234 -6.61 -4.46 -11.60
C ALA A 234 -5.78 -4.69 -12.88
N GLY A 235 -6.20 -4.15 -14.03
CA GLY A 235 -5.50 -4.33 -15.31
C GLY A 235 -5.64 -5.74 -15.93
N ARG A 236 -6.46 -6.63 -15.34
CA ARG A 236 -6.65 -8.00 -15.81
C ARG A 236 -7.61 -8.12 -17.00
N SER A 237 -8.44 -7.11 -17.23
CA SER A 237 -9.36 -7.07 -18.35
C SER A 237 -9.40 -5.70 -19.03
N ARG A 238 -9.76 -5.68 -20.31
CA ARG A 238 -9.95 -4.44 -21.08
C ARG A 238 -11.36 -3.89 -20.84
N GLY A 239 -11.60 -3.33 -19.67
CA GLY A 239 -12.88 -2.72 -19.29
C GLY A 239 -12.81 -1.20 -19.17
N ARG A 240 -13.98 -0.55 -19.23
CA ARG A 240 -14.08 0.88 -18.91
C ARG A 240 -14.24 1.07 -17.40
N VAL A 241 -13.12 1.23 -16.72
CA VAL A 241 -13.05 1.41 -15.26
C VAL A 241 -13.95 2.57 -14.79
N ASP A 242 -14.00 3.66 -15.53
CA ASP A 242 -14.81 4.85 -15.21
C ASP A 242 -16.32 4.57 -15.14
N LYS A 243 -16.82 3.57 -15.87
CA LYS A 243 -18.23 3.17 -15.93
C LYS A 243 -18.61 2.01 -15.02
N ALA A 244 -17.61 1.33 -14.43
CA ALA A 244 -17.84 0.20 -13.54
C ALA A 244 -18.68 0.59 -12.32
N LEU A 245 -19.53 -0.33 -11.86
CA LEU A 245 -20.32 -0.12 -10.65
C LEU A 245 -19.45 0.08 -9.42
N LEU A 246 -18.34 -0.67 -9.35
CA LEU A 246 -17.29 -0.50 -8.36
C LEU A 246 -16.83 0.96 -8.28
N THR A 247 -16.43 1.55 -9.42
CA THR A 247 -15.90 2.91 -9.47
C THR A 247 -16.96 3.95 -9.12
N ARG A 248 -18.20 3.74 -9.54
CA ARG A 248 -19.31 4.64 -9.24
C ARG A 248 -19.64 4.66 -7.76
N SER A 249 -19.78 3.49 -7.14
CA SER A 249 -20.04 3.37 -5.71
C SER A 249 -18.86 3.86 -4.86
N ALA A 250 -17.62 3.61 -5.29
CA ALA A 250 -16.44 4.16 -4.65
C ALA A 250 -16.43 5.71 -4.69
N ARG A 251 -16.87 6.32 -5.79
CA ARG A 251 -16.99 7.78 -5.91
C ARG A 251 -18.08 8.34 -4.97
N GLU A 252 -19.21 7.67 -4.86
CA GLU A 252 -20.27 8.04 -3.91
C GLU A 252 -19.76 7.98 -2.46
N LEU A 253 -19.06 6.90 -2.11
CA LEU A 253 -18.44 6.74 -0.80
C LEU A 253 -17.37 7.80 -0.53
N ALA A 254 -16.46 8.04 -1.48
CA ALA A 254 -15.42 9.05 -1.37
C ALA A 254 -16.00 10.44 -1.10
N GLY A 255 -17.02 10.83 -1.85
CA GLY A 255 -17.73 12.09 -1.64
C GLY A 255 -18.41 12.18 -0.27
N ALA A 256 -19.08 11.12 0.16
CA ALA A 256 -19.74 11.07 1.47
C ALA A 256 -18.75 11.17 2.63
N VAL A 257 -17.63 10.44 2.56
CA VAL A 257 -16.55 10.49 3.55
C VAL A 257 -15.91 11.87 3.58
N ALA A 258 -15.53 12.40 2.43
CA ALA A 258 -14.88 13.70 2.35
C ALA A 258 -15.78 14.84 2.88
N HIS A 259 -17.07 14.80 2.60
CA HIS A 259 -18.03 15.75 3.14
C HIS A 259 -18.21 15.58 4.66
N ARG A 260 -18.43 14.35 5.13
CA ARG A 260 -18.70 14.06 6.54
C ARG A 260 -17.56 14.47 7.47
N TYR A 261 -16.32 14.25 7.05
CA TYR A 261 -15.12 14.56 7.84
C TYR A 261 -14.52 15.93 7.51
N GLY A 262 -15.26 16.79 6.80
CA GLY A 262 -14.84 18.16 6.50
C GLY A 262 -13.60 18.28 5.64
N LEU A 263 -13.32 17.25 4.84
CA LEU A 263 -12.15 17.21 3.95
C LEU A 263 -12.35 18.06 2.70
N ILE A 264 -13.57 18.43 2.35
CA ILE A 264 -13.91 19.35 1.27
C ILE A 264 -14.54 20.59 1.89
N ARG A 265 -13.95 21.78 1.63
CA ARG A 265 -14.61 23.05 1.92
C ARG A 265 -15.61 23.37 0.81
N PRO A 266 -16.78 23.97 1.11
CA PRO A 266 -17.79 24.30 0.09
C PRO A 266 -17.29 25.20 -1.05
N ALA A 267 -16.17 25.89 -0.88
CA ALA A 267 -15.57 26.80 -1.86
C ALA A 267 -14.66 26.11 -2.90
N ASP A 268 -14.26 24.86 -2.67
CA ASP A 268 -13.30 24.16 -3.54
C ASP A 268 -13.99 23.57 -4.80
N GLY A 269 -15.30 23.67 -4.91
CA GLY A 269 -16.09 23.17 -6.05
C GLY A 269 -16.00 24.00 -7.34
N ALA A 270 -15.31 25.15 -7.34
CA ALA A 270 -15.33 26.08 -8.48
C ALA A 270 -14.04 26.15 -9.30
N GLN A 271 -12.97 25.46 -8.93
CA GLN A 271 -11.72 25.45 -9.72
C GLN A 271 -11.11 24.06 -9.79
N GLN A 272 -11.71 23.16 -10.56
CA GLN A 272 -10.95 22.09 -11.18
C GLN A 272 -10.12 22.71 -12.32
N ALA A 273 -9.03 23.39 -11.99
CA ALA A 273 -7.98 23.63 -12.95
C ALA A 273 -7.44 22.25 -13.37
N ALA A 274 -7.47 21.99 -14.67
CA ALA A 274 -6.83 20.82 -15.26
C ALA A 274 -5.40 20.71 -14.69
N PRO A 275 -4.91 19.49 -14.38
CA PRO A 275 -3.57 19.31 -13.85
C PRO A 275 -2.59 19.93 -14.83
N GLN A 276 -1.94 21.02 -14.42
CA GLN A 276 -0.84 21.58 -15.19
C GLN A 276 0.26 20.53 -15.24
N PRO A 277 0.81 20.22 -16.43
CA PRO A 277 1.93 19.32 -16.52
C PRO A 277 3.07 19.90 -15.68
N TYR A 278 3.59 19.12 -14.75
CA TYR A 278 4.77 19.45 -13.98
C TYR A 278 5.89 19.81 -14.97
N GLN A 279 6.27 21.08 -15.00
CA GLN A 279 7.54 21.47 -15.64
C GLN A 279 8.65 20.84 -14.79
N GLN A 280 9.29 19.83 -15.33
CA GLN A 280 10.52 19.30 -14.76
C GLN A 280 11.49 20.46 -14.59
N PRO A 281 12.18 20.58 -13.44
CA PRO A 281 13.30 21.50 -13.34
C PRO A 281 14.27 21.14 -14.46
N HIS A 282 14.57 22.10 -15.32
CA HIS A 282 15.61 21.92 -16.33
C HIS A 282 16.88 21.44 -15.63
N PRO A 283 17.56 20.40 -16.16
CA PRO A 283 18.89 20.05 -15.67
C PRO A 283 19.77 21.29 -15.83
N GLN A 284 20.21 21.86 -14.73
CA GLN A 284 21.26 22.86 -14.76
C GLN A 284 22.44 22.22 -15.47
N GLN A 285 22.74 22.70 -16.65
CA GLN A 285 24.00 22.38 -17.33
C GLN A 285 25.11 22.80 -16.39
N TYR A 286 25.72 21.84 -15.71
CA TYR A 286 27.01 22.03 -15.07
C TYR A 286 27.98 22.38 -16.18
N GLN A 287 28.29 23.68 -16.31
CA GLN A 287 29.45 24.12 -17.09
C GLN A 287 30.68 23.50 -16.44
N GLN A 288 31.23 22.50 -17.09
CA GLN A 288 32.53 21.97 -16.73
C GLN A 288 33.56 23.12 -16.85
N PRO A 289 34.42 23.33 -15.82
CA PRO A 289 35.53 24.25 -15.96
C PRO A 289 36.45 23.75 -17.10
N TYR A 290 36.72 24.60 -18.04
CA TYR A 290 37.67 24.34 -19.10
C TYR A 290 38.99 23.85 -18.49
N ALA A 291 39.35 22.59 -18.75
CA ALA A 291 40.70 22.10 -18.50
C ALA A 291 41.65 22.78 -19.46
N GLN A 292 42.63 23.50 -18.92
CA GLN A 292 43.75 24.06 -19.69
C GLN A 292 44.52 22.90 -20.35
N PRO A 293 45.00 23.05 -21.62
CA PRO A 293 45.80 22.04 -22.27
C PRO A 293 47.16 21.92 -21.56
N ALA A 294 47.47 20.70 -21.13
CA ALA A 294 48.78 20.38 -20.56
C ALA A 294 49.89 20.54 -21.61
N ALA A 295 51.00 21.18 -21.22
CA ALA A 295 52.20 21.35 -22.01
C ALA A 295 52.81 19.98 -22.41
N PRO A 296 53.49 19.88 -23.57
CA PRO A 296 54.03 18.61 -24.05
C PRO A 296 55.24 18.18 -23.19
N ILE A 297 55.14 16.93 -22.70
CA ILE A 297 56.24 16.27 -21.98
C ILE A 297 57.22 15.70 -23.01
N ALA A 298 58.50 16.05 -22.85
CA ALA A 298 59.63 15.58 -23.67
C ALA A 298 59.86 14.05 -23.43
N PRO A 299 60.35 13.31 -24.42
CA PRO A 299 60.57 11.88 -24.33
C PRO A 299 61.78 11.55 -23.47
N THR A 300 61.58 10.79 -22.41
CA THR A 300 62.69 10.22 -21.62
C THR A 300 63.06 8.84 -22.15
N ALA A 301 64.35 8.64 -22.22
CA ALA A 301 65.06 7.53 -22.86
C ALA A 301 64.67 6.13 -22.31
N VAL A 302 64.67 5.19 -23.24
CA VAL A 302 64.56 3.74 -23.05
C VAL A 302 65.86 3.21 -22.46
N HIS A 303 65.79 2.43 -21.38
CA HIS A 303 66.86 1.50 -20.97
C HIS A 303 66.30 0.06 -20.95
N PRO A 304 67.08 -0.92 -21.38
CA PRO A 304 66.60 -2.29 -21.65
C PRO A 304 66.76 -3.24 -20.44
N ALA A 305 65.85 -4.23 -20.42
CA ALA A 305 66.00 -5.61 -19.98
C ALA A 305 66.63 -5.92 -18.61
N GLY A 306 65.80 -6.43 -17.72
CA GLY A 306 66.20 -7.32 -16.61
C GLY A 306 65.24 -8.47 -16.53
N THR A 307 65.81 -9.64 -16.73
CA THR A 307 65.19 -10.99 -16.68
C THR A 307 64.76 -11.38 -15.31
N GLY A 308 63.65 -12.09 -15.18
CA GLY A 308 63.55 -13.13 -14.19
C GLY A 308 62.33 -13.07 -13.26
N GLU A 309 61.70 -14.20 -13.24
CA GLU A 309 60.88 -14.84 -12.20
C GLU A 309 59.38 -14.65 -12.22
N THR A 310 58.73 -15.67 -12.70
CA THR A 310 57.33 -16.04 -12.53
C THR A 310 57.09 -16.58 -11.09
N PRO A 311 56.18 -16.07 -10.34
CA PRO A 311 55.74 -16.75 -9.12
C PRO A 311 54.73 -17.86 -9.46
N ALA A 312 54.94 -19.05 -8.94
CA ALA A 312 54.17 -20.27 -9.06
C ALA A 312 52.76 -20.15 -8.46
N MET A 313 51.77 -20.75 -9.13
CA MET A 313 50.46 -21.05 -8.59
C MET A 313 50.52 -22.05 -7.47
N PRO A 314 49.77 -21.90 -6.39
CA PRO A 314 49.59 -22.99 -5.38
C PRO A 314 48.63 -24.07 -5.89
N PRO A 315 48.78 -25.31 -5.42
CA PRO A 315 48.10 -26.49 -5.96
C PRO A 315 46.66 -26.65 -5.47
N ASN A 316 45.88 -27.27 -6.34
CA ASN A 316 44.53 -27.80 -6.14
C ASN A 316 44.22 -28.35 -4.77
N LEU A 317 43.09 -27.90 -4.20
CA LEU A 317 42.41 -28.63 -3.15
C LEU A 317 41.38 -29.55 -3.73
N THR A 318 41.59 -30.81 -3.43
CA THR A 318 40.88 -32.02 -3.77
C THR A 318 39.38 -32.00 -3.51
N SER A 319 38.64 -32.53 -4.47
CA SER A 319 37.26 -32.97 -4.46
C SER A 319 36.84 -33.73 -3.17
N VAL A 320 35.71 -33.29 -2.61
CA VAL A 320 34.98 -34.05 -1.58
C VAL A 320 33.94 -34.93 -2.27
N PRO A 321 33.84 -36.22 -1.96
CA PRO A 321 32.90 -37.13 -2.62
C PRO A 321 31.47 -36.96 -2.10
N HIS A 322 30.49 -36.97 -3.01
CA HIS A 322 29.07 -37.08 -2.70
C HIS A 322 28.73 -38.47 -2.15
N PRO A 323 27.95 -38.61 -1.09
CA PRO A 323 27.36 -39.87 -0.72
C PRO A 323 26.13 -40.21 -1.58
N ASN A 324 26.06 -41.47 -1.94
CA ASN A 324 25.07 -42.15 -2.77
C ASN A 324 23.61 -41.83 -2.39
N ALA A 325 22.82 -41.59 -3.44
CA ALA A 325 21.37 -41.63 -3.40
C ALA A 325 20.88 -43.06 -3.23
N THR A 326 20.27 -43.34 -2.08
CA THR A 326 19.41 -44.52 -1.89
C THR A 326 17.95 -44.07 -2.12
N SER A 327 17.32 -44.73 -3.07
CA SER A 327 15.90 -44.62 -3.42
C SER A 327 15.03 -45.05 -2.24
N GLY A 328 14.43 -44.09 -1.53
CA GLY A 328 13.36 -44.32 -0.58
C GLY A 328 12.09 -43.62 -1.06
N GLN A 329 11.07 -44.39 -1.41
CA GLN A 329 9.75 -43.91 -1.73
C GLN A 329 9.15 -43.25 -0.45
N SER A 330 9.04 -41.94 -0.46
CA SER A 330 8.29 -41.21 0.54
C SER A 330 6.82 -41.16 0.14
N GLN A 331 5.98 -41.92 0.86
CA GLN A 331 4.54 -41.84 0.76
C GLN A 331 4.06 -40.47 1.31
N ASN A 332 3.33 -39.77 0.49
CA ASN A 332 2.69 -38.49 0.83
C ASN A 332 1.45 -38.75 1.71
N PRO A 333 1.35 -38.24 2.97
CA PRO A 333 0.25 -38.54 3.88
C PRO A 333 -1.02 -37.70 3.67
N TYR A 334 -1.16 -36.92 2.58
CA TYR A 334 -2.28 -36.01 2.38
C TYR A 334 -3.24 -36.38 1.24
N THR A 335 -3.37 -37.67 0.89
CA THR A 335 -4.48 -38.15 0.06
C THR A 335 -5.59 -38.69 0.97
N GLN A 336 -6.38 -37.82 1.58
CA GLN A 336 -7.69 -38.17 2.10
C GLN A 336 -8.77 -37.69 1.14
N THR A 337 -9.47 -38.64 0.56
CA THR A 337 -10.69 -38.47 -0.22
C THR A 337 -11.78 -37.87 0.67
N PRO A 338 -12.50 -36.81 0.24
CA PRO A 338 -13.58 -36.26 1.04
C PRO A 338 -14.78 -37.25 1.07
N PRO A 339 -15.47 -37.38 2.21
CA PRO A 339 -16.69 -38.20 2.29
C PRO A 339 -17.82 -37.56 1.48
N GLN A 340 -18.40 -38.36 0.59
CA GLN A 340 -19.66 -38.05 -0.08
C GLN A 340 -20.75 -38.17 0.97
N ASN A 341 -21.56 -37.15 1.17
CA ASN A 341 -22.92 -37.04 1.66
C ASN A 341 -23.10 -35.84 2.61
N TRP A 342 -23.50 -34.72 2.04
CA TRP A 342 -24.28 -33.72 2.75
C TRP A 342 -25.58 -33.50 1.99
N THR A 343 -26.66 -34.07 2.49
CA THR A 343 -28.02 -33.73 2.07
C THR A 343 -28.45 -32.50 2.86
N VAL A 344 -28.80 -31.46 2.14
CA VAL A 344 -29.35 -30.21 2.71
C VAL A 344 -30.82 -30.48 3.05
N VAL A 345 -31.21 -30.19 4.27
CA VAL A 345 -32.60 -29.95 4.68
C VAL A 345 -32.78 -28.43 4.83
#